data_1f66e177294310d96778be202755e8c4
#
_entry.id   1f66e177294310d96778be202755e8c4
#
_cell.length_a   1.000
_cell.length_b   1.000
_cell.length_c   1.000
_cell.angle_alpha   90.00
_cell.angle_beta   90.00
_cell.angle_gamma   90.00
#
_symmetry.space_group_name_H-M   'P 1'
#
loop_
_entity.id
_entity.type
_entity.pdbx_description
1 polymer ?
#
loop_
_entity_poly.entity_id
_entity_poly.type
_entity_poly.pdbx_seq_one_letter_code
_entity_poly.pdbx_strand_id
1 'polypeptide(L)'
;DMHCPAHIKYATHDMKYDVLFEDKYRKAHKFYVHSVWDNEIITVSRIWSVSEWADELDRLPKSDKQAIAAGTPRDWLHDAAVCCEVQFEWAKPDARLGQDFLNKALPLVESQIRKAGYRLAHLLNGLFD
;
A
#
# COMPACT_ATOMS: atom_id res chain seq x y z
N ASP A 1 7.73 -2.79 -5.42
CA ASP A 1 7.11 -4.10 -5.17
C ASP A 1 6.98 -4.45 -3.69
N MET A 2 8.11 -4.53 -2.94
CA MET A 2 8.10 -4.97 -1.52
C MET A 2 7.19 -4.15 -0.57
N HIS A 3 6.76 -2.97 -0.96
CA HIS A 3 5.86 -2.13 -0.16
C HIS A 3 4.38 -2.30 -0.51
N CYS A 4 4.04 -3.01 -1.60
CA CYS A 4 2.66 -3.34 -1.90
C CYS A 4 2.18 -4.48 -0.99
N PRO A 5 1.07 -4.33 -0.24
CA PRO A 5 0.56 -5.38 0.62
C PRO A 5 0.34 -6.71 -0.10
N ALA A 6 -0.11 -6.67 -1.36
CA ALA A 6 -0.39 -7.86 -2.15
C ALA A 6 0.87 -8.62 -2.62
N HIS A 7 2.05 -7.98 -2.60
CA HIS A 7 3.30 -8.58 -3.07
C HIS A 7 4.13 -9.23 -1.95
N ILE A 8 3.69 -9.11 -0.71
CA ILE A 8 4.36 -9.72 0.44
C ILE A 8 3.86 -11.15 0.61
N LYS A 9 4.78 -12.11 0.57
CA LYS A 9 4.44 -13.51 0.78
C LYS A 9 4.56 -13.88 2.25
N TYR A 10 3.44 -14.27 2.85
CA TYR A 10 3.39 -14.78 4.23
C TYR A 10 3.36 -16.30 4.23
N ALA A 11 3.96 -16.91 5.26
CA ALA A 11 4.00 -18.37 5.38
C ALA A 11 2.62 -18.99 5.68
N THR A 12 1.76 -18.23 6.37
CA THR A 12 0.48 -18.68 6.91
C THR A 12 -0.75 -18.14 6.17
N HIS A 13 -0.55 -17.21 5.24
CA HIS A 13 -1.65 -16.54 4.54
C HIS A 13 -1.43 -16.53 3.04
N ASP A 14 -2.53 -16.63 2.29
CA ASP A 14 -2.54 -16.57 0.82
C ASP A 14 -3.48 -15.46 0.36
N MET A 15 -3.10 -14.77 -0.71
CA MET A 15 -3.88 -13.72 -1.37
C MET A 15 -4.63 -14.23 -2.61
N LYS A 16 -4.88 -15.55 -2.69
CA LYS A 16 -5.50 -16.22 -3.85
C LYS A 16 -7.00 -16.44 -3.66
N TYR A 17 -7.73 -15.37 -3.38
CA TYR A 17 -9.20 -15.43 -3.22
C TYR A 17 -9.85 -14.16 -3.76
N ASP A 18 -11.16 -14.24 -3.95
CA ASP A 18 -11.99 -13.13 -4.40
C ASP A 18 -12.66 -12.40 -3.23
N VAL A 19 -12.97 -11.15 -3.48
CA VAL A 19 -13.75 -10.28 -2.60
C VAL A 19 -14.78 -9.50 -3.43
N LEU A 20 -15.76 -8.93 -2.78
CA LEU A 20 -16.69 -7.97 -3.37
C LEU A 20 -16.22 -6.55 -3.01
N PHE A 21 -15.68 -5.82 -3.98
CA PHE A 21 -15.19 -4.48 -3.77
C PHE A 21 -16.14 -3.43 -4.35
N GLU A 22 -16.47 -2.41 -3.57
CA GLU A 22 -17.37 -1.34 -3.99
C GLU A 22 -16.65 -0.27 -4.81
N ASP A 23 -17.19 0.02 -5.98
CA ASP A 23 -16.74 1.12 -6.83
C ASP A 23 -17.16 2.48 -6.26
N LYS A 24 -16.80 3.56 -6.96
CA LYS A 24 -17.16 4.94 -6.60
C LYS A 24 -18.68 5.22 -6.55
N TYR A 25 -19.49 4.34 -7.16
CA TYR A 25 -20.96 4.39 -7.14
C TYR A 25 -21.57 3.45 -6.09
N ARG A 26 -20.74 2.86 -5.23
CA ARG A 26 -21.13 1.86 -4.21
C ARG A 26 -21.74 0.59 -4.80
N LYS A 27 -21.41 0.26 -6.04
CA LYS A 27 -21.73 -1.03 -6.65
C LYS A 27 -20.61 -2.00 -6.35
N ALA A 28 -20.96 -3.14 -5.79
CA ALA A 28 -20.01 -4.21 -5.50
C ALA A 28 -19.74 -5.05 -6.74
N HIS A 29 -18.48 -5.22 -7.04
CA HIS A 29 -17.98 -6.08 -8.12
C HIS A 29 -17.01 -7.10 -7.55
N LYS A 30 -16.98 -8.27 -8.17
CA LYS A 30 -16.05 -9.32 -7.79
C LYS A 30 -14.65 -8.98 -8.28
N PHE A 31 -13.70 -8.93 -7.36
CA PHE A 31 -12.29 -8.70 -7.64
C PHE A 31 -11.44 -9.77 -6.96
N TYR A 32 -10.34 -10.10 -7.61
CA TYR A 32 -9.25 -10.80 -6.96
C TYR A 32 -8.61 -9.89 -5.92
N VAL A 33 -8.47 -10.34 -4.67
CA VAL A 33 -8.01 -9.48 -3.56
C VAL A 33 -6.65 -8.83 -3.83
N HIS A 34 -5.76 -9.51 -4.55
CA HIS A 34 -4.49 -8.94 -5.00
C HIS A 34 -4.69 -7.64 -5.80
N SER A 35 -5.62 -7.66 -6.78
CA SER A 35 -5.93 -6.49 -7.60
C SER A 35 -6.49 -5.33 -6.79
N VAL A 36 -7.22 -5.61 -5.72
CA VAL A 36 -7.75 -4.57 -4.83
C VAL A 36 -6.62 -3.77 -4.19
N TRP A 37 -5.59 -4.46 -3.66
CA TRP A 37 -4.43 -3.81 -3.05
C TRP A 37 -3.48 -3.18 -4.06
N ASP A 38 -3.36 -3.78 -5.24
CA ASP A 38 -2.43 -3.32 -6.28
C ASP A 38 -2.94 -2.10 -7.03
N ASN A 39 -4.26 -1.95 -7.19
CA ASN A 39 -4.85 -0.93 -8.04
C ASN A 39 -6.14 -0.29 -7.51
N GLU A 40 -7.14 -1.09 -7.09
CA GLU A 40 -8.50 -0.58 -6.92
C GLU A 40 -8.63 0.44 -5.79
N ILE A 41 -7.93 0.25 -4.67
CA ILE A 41 -7.94 1.20 -3.54
C ILE A 41 -7.52 2.59 -4.01
N ILE A 42 -6.46 2.69 -4.80
CA ILE A 42 -5.95 3.96 -5.31
C ILE A 42 -6.93 4.57 -6.30
N THR A 43 -7.42 3.77 -7.25
CA THR A 43 -8.31 4.21 -8.33
C THR A 43 -9.64 4.75 -7.82
N VAL A 44 -10.22 4.09 -6.80
CA VAL A 44 -11.51 4.50 -6.23
C VAL A 44 -11.39 5.67 -5.27
N SER A 45 -10.26 5.76 -4.56
CA SER A 45 -10.11 6.73 -3.47
C SER A 45 -9.92 8.16 -3.94
N ARG A 46 -9.16 8.38 -5.02
CA ARG A 46 -8.85 9.73 -5.50
C ARG A 46 -8.66 9.77 -7.02
N ILE A 47 -9.16 10.84 -7.65
CA ILE A 47 -8.96 11.11 -9.08
C ILE A 47 -7.76 12.05 -9.21
N TRP A 48 -6.60 11.59 -8.78
CA TRP A 48 -5.36 12.35 -8.83
C TRP A 48 -4.41 11.80 -9.90
N SER A 49 -3.70 12.70 -10.55
CA SER A 49 -2.54 12.37 -11.38
C SER A 49 -1.38 11.87 -10.52
N VAL A 50 -0.38 11.28 -11.16
CA VAL A 50 0.84 10.84 -10.46
C VAL A 50 1.55 12.00 -9.75
N SER A 51 1.56 13.20 -10.37
CA SER A 51 2.17 14.39 -9.74
C SER A 51 1.40 14.85 -8.52
N GLU A 52 0.07 14.85 -8.53
CA GLU A 52 -0.74 15.20 -7.37
C GLU A 52 -0.54 14.21 -6.22
N TRP A 53 -0.45 12.91 -6.53
CA TRP A 53 -0.08 11.90 -5.54
C TRP A 53 1.30 12.14 -4.95
N ALA A 54 2.30 12.45 -5.78
CA ALA A 54 3.66 12.71 -5.34
C ALA A 54 3.71 13.95 -4.43
N ASP A 55 3.09 15.05 -4.84
CA ASP A 55 3.04 16.29 -4.07
C ASP A 55 2.35 16.11 -2.71
N GLU A 56 1.28 15.34 -2.64
CA GLU A 56 0.56 15.09 -1.39
C GLU A 56 1.35 14.16 -0.46
N LEU A 57 2.00 13.14 -1.00
CA LEU A 57 2.75 12.18 -0.19
C LEU A 57 4.11 12.69 0.26
N ASP A 58 4.72 13.66 -0.45
CA ASP A 58 6.06 14.19 -0.16
C ASP A 58 6.06 15.40 0.82
N ARG A 59 5.15 15.42 1.78
CA ARG A 59 5.01 16.54 2.74
C ARG A 59 5.70 16.33 4.08
N LEU A 60 6.42 15.23 4.28
CA LEU A 60 7.08 14.97 5.56
C LEU A 60 8.31 15.85 5.76
N PRO A 61 8.61 16.23 7.02
CA PRO A 61 9.86 16.87 7.39
C PRO A 61 11.08 16.01 7.00
N LYS A 62 12.21 16.67 6.79
CA LYS A 62 13.47 15.98 6.42
C LYS A 62 13.87 14.91 7.42
N SER A 63 13.68 15.15 8.72
CA SER A 63 13.95 14.17 9.78
C SER A 63 13.18 12.88 9.61
N ASP A 64 11.89 12.98 9.25
CA ASP A 64 11.01 11.84 9.10
C ASP A 64 11.34 11.05 7.82
N LYS A 65 11.67 11.76 6.73
CA LYS A 65 12.17 11.15 5.49
C LYS A 65 13.44 10.34 5.75
N GLN A 66 14.39 10.90 6.53
CA GLN A 66 15.62 10.21 6.92
C GLN A 66 15.34 8.98 7.80
N ALA A 67 14.43 9.10 8.77
CA ALA A 67 14.04 7.97 9.62
C ALA A 67 13.39 6.83 8.83
N ILE A 68 12.52 7.15 7.85
CA ILE A 68 11.90 6.16 6.96
C ILE A 68 12.95 5.45 6.09
N ALA A 69 13.96 6.18 5.61
CA ALA A 69 15.00 5.66 4.73
C ALA A 69 16.10 4.90 5.49
N ALA A 70 16.16 5.01 6.83
CA ALA A 70 17.14 4.31 7.64
C ALA A 70 17.01 2.78 7.53
N GLY A 71 18.13 2.07 7.73
CA GLY A 71 18.19 0.61 7.68
C GLY A 71 18.54 0.06 6.30
N THR A 72 18.26 -1.20 6.12
CA THR A 72 18.61 -1.97 4.91
C THR A 72 17.35 -2.42 4.17
N PRO A 73 17.43 -2.83 2.91
CA PRO A 73 16.30 -3.43 2.20
C PRO A 73 15.64 -4.60 2.93
N ARG A 74 16.41 -5.36 3.71
CA ARG A 74 15.87 -6.44 4.54
C ARG A 74 15.03 -5.91 5.70
N ASP A 75 15.48 -4.85 6.35
CA ASP A 75 14.73 -4.19 7.43
C ASP A 75 13.42 -3.59 6.87
N TRP A 76 13.48 -3.00 5.67
CA TRP A 76 12.32 -2.44 5.01
C TRP A 76 11.29 -3.49 4.60
N LEU A 77 11.75 -4.66 4.13
CA LEU A 77 10.85 -5.78 3.85
C LEU A 77 10.16 -6.28 5.11
N HIS A 78 10.91 -6.40 6.22
CA HIS A 78 10.35 -6.79 7.51
C HIS A 78 9.32 -5.76 8.01
N ASP A 79 9.64 -4.46 7.95
CA ASP A 79 8.73 -3.36 8.29
C ASP A 79 7.43 -3.43 7.46
N ALA A 80 7.55 -3.61 6.14
CA ALA A 80 6.40 -3.75 5.26
C ALA A 80 5.57 -5.00 5.60
N ALA A 81 6.21 -6.13 5.89
CA ALA A 81 5.50 -7.36 6.27
C ALA A 81 4.69 -7.17 7.56
N VAL A 82 5.28 -6.56 8.58
CA VAL A 82 4.58 -6.28 9.84
C VAL A 82 3.42 -5.30 9.62
N CYS A 83 3.64 -4.21 8.90
CA CYS A 83 2.60 -3.20 8.65
C CYS A 83 1.43 -3.74 7.81
N CYS A 84 1.70 -4.63 6.86
CA CYS A 84 0.70 -5.08 5.90
C CYS A 84 -0.05 -6.35 6.32
N GLU A 85 0.35 -7.02 7.41
CA GLU A 85 -0.30 -8.26 7.85
C GLU A 85 -1.79 -8.07 8.18
N VAL A 86 -2.18 -6.89 8.61
CA VAL A 86 -3.58 -6.51 8.90
C VAL A 86 -4.53 -6.65 7.71
N GLN A 87 -4.01 -6.71 6.47
CA GLN A 87 -4.82 -6.91 5.27
C GLN A 87 -5.67 -8.18 5.32
N PHE A 88 -5.17 -9.25 5.95
CA PHE A 88 -5.88 -10.53 6.06
C PHE A 88 -7.05 -10.47 7.04
N GLU A 89 -7.01 -9.55 7.99
CA GLU A 89 -8.14 -9.26 8.87
C GLU A 89 -9.20 -8.42 8.16
N TRP A 90 -8.76 -7.40 7.40
CA TRP A 90 -9.65 -6.43 6.78
C TRP A 90 -10.32 -6.91 5.50
N ALA A 91 -9.65 -7.76 4.73
CA ALA A 91 -10.10 -8.26 3.44
C ALA A 91 -10.14 -9.79 3.43
N LYS A 92 -11.07 -10.38 4.19
CA LYS A 92 -11.27 -11.85 4.24
C LYS A 92 -11.86 -12.36 2.93
N PRO A 93 -11.70 -13.67 2.62
CA PRO A 93 -12.36 -14.29 1.49
C PRO A 93 -13.86 -13.98 1.44
N ASP A 94 -14.36 -13.67 0.25
CA ASP A 94 -15.76 -13.32 -0.02
C ASP A 94 -16.31 -12.10 0.75
N ALA A 95 -15.46 -11.36 1.45
CA ALA A 95 -15.87 -10.15 2.15
C ALA A 95 -16.35 -9.08 1.18
N ARG A 96 -17.33 -8.29 1.64
CA ARG A 96 -17.75 -7.05 0.95
C ARG A 96 -16.95 -5.88 1.50
N LEU A 97 -16.12 -5.29 0.65
CA LEU A 97 -15.19 -4.22 0.96
C LEU A 97 -15.77 -2.89 0.47
N GLY A 98 -16.29 -2.10 1.38
CA GLY A 98 -16.86 -0.78 1.11
C GLY A 98 -16.08 0.35 1.77
N GLN A 99 -16.76 1.43 2.13
CA GLN A 99 -16.13 2.64 2.67
C GLN A 99 -15.36 2.40 3.97
N ASP A 100 -15.85 1.54 4.86
CA ASP A 100 -15.17 1.23 6.14
C ASP A 100 -13.82 0.54 5.89
N PHE A 101 -13.74 -0.33 4.87
CA PHE A 101 -12.49 -0.91 4.43
C PHE A 101 -11.55 0.16 3.86
N LEU A 102 -12.04 1.03 2.96
CA LEU A 102 -11.25 2.10 2.36
C LEU A 102 -10.68 3.05 3.41
N ASN A 103 -11.44 3.40 4.44
CA ASN A 103 -10.99 4.27 5.52
C ASN A 103 -9.80 3.70 6.30
N LYS A 104 -9.64 2.37 6.34
CA LYS A 104 -8.49 1.67 6.95
C LYS A 104 -7.37 1.44 5.95
N ALA A 105 -7.72 0.99 4.75
CA ALA A 105 -6.76 0.56 3.74
C ALA A 105 -5.99 1.72 3.09
N LEU A 106 -6.67 2.83 2.79
CA LEU A 106 -6.04 3.97 2.11
C LEU A 106 -4.87 4.57 2.90
N PRO A 107 -4.95 4.85 4.21
CA PRO A 107 -3.81 5.32 4.99
C PRO A 107 -2.62 4.36 4.98
N LEU A 108 -2.87 3.05 4.99
CA LEU A 108 -1.83 2.04 4.87
C LEU A 108 -1.15 2.10 3.50
N VAL A 109 -1.92 2.13 2.42
CA VAL A 109 -1.41 2.23 1.04
C VAL A 109 -0.59 3.51 0.86
N GLU A 110 -1.10 4.66 1.29
CA GLU A 110 -0.40 5.95 1.24
C GLU A 110 0.93 5.90 2.01
N SER A 111 0.93 5.30 3.19
CA SER A 111 2.15 5.11 3.98
C SER A 111 3.17 4.23 3.27
N GLN A 112 2.74 3.12 2.67
CA GLN A 112 3.64 2.21 1.96
C GLN A 112 4.22 2.84 0.68
N ILE A 113 3.42 3.58 -0.08
CA ILE A 113 3.90 4.32 -1.27
C ILE A 113 4.95 5.37 -0.86
N ARG A 114 4.68 6.13 0.20
CA ARG A 114 5.61 7.13 0.76
C ARG A 114 6.94 6.49 1.18
N LYS A 115 6.90 5.39 1.93
CA LYS A 115 8.07 4.63 2.33
C LYS A 115 8.86 4.14 1.11
N ALA A 116 8.17 3.59 0.11
CA ALA A 116 8.78 3.12 -1.12
C ALA A 116 9.55 4.24 -1.84
N GLY A 117 8.93 5.41 -1.99
CA GLY A 117 9.54 6.58 -2.64
C GLY A 117 10.81 7.04 -1.92
N TYR A 118 10.76 7.26 -0.61
CA TYR A 118 11.92 7.75 0.14
C TYR A 118 13.07 6.74 0.22
N ARG A 119 12.76 5.46 0.36
CA ARG A 119 13.75 4.37 0.38
C ARG A 119 14.43 4.20 -0.96
N LEU A 120 13.64 4.26 -2.06
CA LEU A 120 14.21 4.22 -3.42
C LEU A 120 15.11 5.43 -3.69
N ALA A 121 14.65 6.64 -3.36
CA ALA A 121 15.44 7.85 -3.52
C ALA A 121 16.77 7.78 -2.73
N HIS A 122 16.72 7.26 -1.50
CA HIS A 122 17.93 7.07 -0.67
C HIS A 122 18.95 6.14 -1.35
N LEU A 123 18.48 5.01 -1.91
CA LEU A 123 19.37 4.09 -2.63
C LEU A 123 19.96 4.71 -3.90
N LEU A 124 19.12 5.38 -4.70
CA LEU A 124 19.58 6.01 -5.94
C LEU A 124 20.60 7.13 -5.67
N ASN A 125 20.34 8.00 -4.70
CA ASN A 125 21.27 9.05 -4.32
C ASN A 125 22.61 8.47 -3.85
N GLY A 126 22.60 7.39 -3.07
CA GLY A 126 23.84 6.73 -2.63
C GLY A 126 24.62 6.00 -3.73
N LEU A 127 23.98 5.75 -4.89
CA LEU A 127 24.64 5.12 -6.03
C LEU A 127 25.21 6.14 -7.03
N PHE A 128 24.66 7.34 -7.09
CA PHE A 128 24.98 8.33 -8.12
C PHE A 128 25.61 9.61 -7.56
N ASP A 129 25.72 9.76 -6.26
CA ASP A 129 26.52 10.82 -5.59
C ASP A 129 27.95 10.31 -5.31
#